data_13c186cf9ed27c7dff1f258736e24482
#
_entry.id   13c186cf9ed27c7dff1f258736e24482
#
_cell.length_a   1.000
_cell.length_b   1.000
_cell.length_c   1.000
_cell.angle_alpha   90.00
_cell.angle_beta   90.00
_cell.angle_gamma   90.00
#
_symmetry.space_group_name_H-M   'P 1'
#
loop_
_entity.id
_entity.type
_entity.pdbx_description
1 polymer ?
#
loop_
_entity_poly.entity_id
_entity_poly.type
_entity_poly.pdbx_seq_one_letter_code
_entity_poly.pdbx_strand_id
1 'polypeptide(L)'
;MTRQSTSAGYVVMYLNGAIDWSAKIVKIVPDSSCEAETAVGSRAAKATCFVRGLLRFHSRPVTAASPIIGDNKAMHTLITHEGASSRTRYYERATLLIKRAVLMLLLTPLLVTTHYMIADMFTKALEKSSFVRFRNVVM
;
A
#
# COMPACT_ATOMS: atom_id res chain seq x y z
N MET A 1 29.21 -7.25 4.71
CA MET A 1 27.82 -6.85 5.07
C MET A 1 26.91 -7.23 3.92
N THR A 2 26.10 -8.24 4.10
CA THR A 2 25.06 -8.63 3.14
C THR A 2 23.98 -7.54 3.13
N ARG A 3 23.83 -6.81 2.02
CA ARG A 3 22.71 -5.90 1.82
C ARG A 3 21.43 -6.74 1.83
N GLN A 4 20.66 -6.66 2.89
CA GLN A 4 19.31 -7.21 2.90
C GLN A 4 18.47 -6.37 1.94
N SER A 5 18.17 -6.92 0.78
CA SER A 5 17.22 -6.31 -0.16
C SER A 5 15.81 -6.68 0.31
N THR A 6 15.00 -5.68 0.59
CA THR A 6 13.59 -5.87 0.94
C THR A 6 12.75 -5.74 -0.33
N SER A 7 12.00 -6.78 -0.68
CA SER A 7 11.01 -6.70 -1.73
C SER A 7 9.75 -6.01 -1.23
N ALA A 8 9.21 -5.13 -2.04
CA ALA A 8 8.03 -4.35 -1.71
C ALA A 8 7.06 -4.32 -2.89
N GLY A 9 5.77 -4.45 -2.63
CA GLY A 9 4.78 -4.52 -3.68
C GLY A 9 3.41 -4.02 -3.26
N TYR A 10 2.61 -3.66 -4.27
CA TYR A 10 1.21 -3.31 -4.09
C TYR A 10 0.37 -3.88 -5.23
N VAL A 11 -0.92 -3.93 -5.01
CA VAL A 11 -1.93 -4.22 -6.02
C VAL A 11 -3.11 -3.27 -5.86
N VAL A 12 -3.58 -2.71 -6.96
CA VAL A 12 -4.83 -1.93 -7.03
C VAL A 12 -5.91 -2.79 -7.65
N MET A 13 -7.00 -2.96 -6.92
CA MET A 13 -8.15 -3.77 -7.32
C MET A 13 -9.30 -2.88 -7.77
N TYR A 14 -10.00 -3.28 -8.82
CA TYR A 14 -11.24 -2.65 -9.25
C TYR A 14 -12.17 -3.71 -9.88
N LEU A 15 -13.44 -3.71 -9.49
CA LEU A 15 -14.46 -4.66 -9.98
C LEU A 15 -13.98 -6.13 -9.89
N ASN A 16 -13.40 -6.50 -8.75
CA ASN A 16 -12.89 -7.84 -8.46
C ASN A 16 -11.72 -8.31 -9.34
N GLY A 17 -11.01 -7.39 -9.98
CA GLY A 17 -9.79 -7.70 -10.72
C GLY A 17 -8.65 -6.76 -10.39
N ALA A 18 -7.41 -7.23 -10.53
CA ALA A 18 -6.22 -6.40 -10.41
C ALA A 18 -6.05 -5.55 -11.68
N ILE A 19 -5.93 -4.24 -11.52
CA ILE A 19 -5.79 -3.29 -12.63
C ILE A 19 -4.44 -2.58 -12.65
N ASP A 20 -3.75 -2.55 -11.52
CA ASP A 20 -2.37 -2.06 -11.42
C ASP A 20 -1.64 -2.79 -10.29
N TRP A 21 -0.37 -3.09 -10.49
CA TRP A 21 0.47 -3.76 -9.47
C TRP A 21 1.93 -3.44 -9.66
N SER A 22 2.70 -3.61 -8.60
CA SER A 22 4.15 -3.46 -8.63
C SER A 22 4.80 -4.41 -7.64
N ALA A 23 5.91 -5.01 -8.05
CA ALA A 23 6.83 -5.74 -7.20
C ALA A 23 8.24 -5.26 -7.49
N LYS A 24 8.90 -4.64 -6.52
CA LYS A 24 10.24 -4.06 -6.70
C LYS A 24 11.09 -4.29 -5.46
N ILE A 25 12.39 -4.46 -5.69
CA ILE A 25 13.39 -4.43 -4.63
C ILE A 25 13.54 -2.97 -4.18
N VAL A 26 13.37 -2.73 -2.88
CA VAL A 26 13.62 -1.42 -2.29
C VAL A 26 15.14 -1.24 -2.18
N LYS A 27 15.68 -0.30 -2.94
CA LYS A 27 17.12 0.00 -2.96
C LYS A 27 17.61 0.80 -1.75
N ILE A 28 16.69 1.35 -0.98
CA ILE A 28 16.98 2.04 0.27
C ILE A 28 17.09 0.96 1.34
N VAL A 29 18.15 0.97 2.15
CA VAL A 29 18.21 0.15 3.35
C VAL A 29 17.25 0.78 4.35
N PRO A 30 16.03 0.27 4.51
CA PRO A 30 15.10 0.87 5.45
C PRO A 30 15.57 0.56 6.86
N ASP A 31 15.60 1.58 7.71
CA ASP A 31 15.93 1.41 9.13
C ASP A 31 14.85 0.61 9.88
N SER A 32 13.66 0.47 9.24
CA SER A 32 12.55 -0.30 9.78
C SER A 32 11.61 -0.84 8.70
N SER A 33 10.89 -1.92 9.01
CA SER A 33 9.80 -2.44 8.14
C SER A 33 8.72 -1.39 7.87
N CYS A 34 8.44 -0.53 8.85
CA CYS A 34 7.47 0.56 8.73
C CYS A 34 7.87 1.57 7.65
N GLU A 35 9.16 1.89 7.51
CA GLU A 35 9.66 2.78 6.46
C GLU A 35 9.47 2.18 5.07
N ALA A 36 9.85 0.91 4.89
CA ALA A 36 9.67 0.21 3.64
C ALA A 36 8.19 0.15 3.23
N GLU A 37 7.31 -0.19 4.16
CA GLU A 37 5.88 -0.28 3.90
C GLU A 37 5.23 1.09 3.67
N THR A 38 5.67 2.14 4.36
CA THR A 38 5.19 3.50 4.11
C THR A 38 5.59 3.98 2.71
N ALA A 39 6.80 3.68 2.26
CA ALA A 39 7.25 3.99 0.91
C ALA A 39 6.39 3.29 -0.15
N VAL A 40 6.05 2.01 0.07
CA VAL A 40 5.16 1.24 -0.81
C VAL A 40 3.73 1.76 -0.73
N GLY A 41 3.23 2.03 0.46
CA GLY A 41 1.91 2.62 0.69
C GLY A 41 1.73 3.94 -0.05
N SER A 42 2.77 4.79 -0.10
CA SER A 42 2.71 6.03 -0.86
C SER A 42 2.63 5.81 -2.37
N ARG A 43 3.27 4.77 -2.91
CA ARG A 43 3.15 4.37 -4.31
C ARG A 43 1.76 3.84 -4.62
N ALA A 44 1.23 2.97 -3.77
CA ALA A 44 -0.14 2.46 -3.87
C ALA A 44 -1.16 3.60 -3.81
N ALA A 45 -0.99 4.56 -2.93
CA ALA A 45 -1.84 5.75 -2.83
C ALA A 45 -1.82 6.57 -4.12
N LYS A 46 -0.64 6.81 -4.72
CA LYS A 46 -0.51 7.51 -6.01
C LYS A 46 -1.21 6.74 -7.13
N ALA A 47 -0.99 5.44 -7.23
CA ALA A 47 -1.61 4.58 -8.22
C ALA A 47 -3.14 4.60 -8.10
N THR A 48 -3.66 4.48 -6.87
CA THR A 48 -5.10 4.54 -6.60
C THR A 48 -5.69 5.90 -6.99
N CYS A 49 -5.04 7.01 -6.62
CA CYS A 49 -5.48 8.34 -7.01
C CYS A 49 -5.47 8.55 -8.53
N PHE A 50 -4.46 8.02 -9.22
CA PHE A 50 -4.39 8.04 -10.68
C PHE A 50 -5.55 7.27 -11.32
N VAL A 51 -5.82 6.04 -10.84
CA VAL A 51 -6.94 5.22 -11.32
C VAL A 51 -8.28 5.93 -11.07
N ARG A 52 -8.48 6.53 -9.89
CA ARG A 52 -9.67 7.34 -9.59
C ARG A 52 -9.83 8.50 -10.59
N GLY A 53 -8.73 9.15 -10.96
CA GLY A 53 -8.70 10.21 -11.99
C GLY A 53 -9.14 9.69 -13.36
N LEU A 54 -8.62 8.54 -13.79
CA LEU A 54 -9.03 7.89 -15.04
C LEU A 54 -10.51 7.50 -15.05
N LEU A 55 -11.00 6.92 -13.98
CA LEU A 55 -12.42 6.55 -13.85
C LEU A 55 -13.33 7.79 -13.91
N ARG A 56 -12.92 8.88 -13.27
CA ARG A 56 -13.63 10.16 -13.35
C ARG A 56 -13.65 10.70 -14.78
N PHE A 57 -12.53 10.65 -15.49
CA PHE A 57 -12.44 11.07 -16.89
C PHE A 57 -13.38 10.25 -17.78
N HIS A 58 -13.53 8.95 -17.53
CA HIS A 58 -14.46 8.08 -18.24
C HIS A 58 -15.90 8.13 -17.70
N SER A 59 -16.29 9.19 -16.98
CA SER A 59 -17.63 9.37 -16.40
C SER A 59 -18.06 8.24 -15.44
N ARG A 60 -17.10 7.61 -14.77
CA ARG A 60 -17.32 6.57 -13.76
C ARG A 60 -16.63 6.94 -12.43
N PRO A 61 -16.99 8.07 -11.79
CA PRO A 61 -16.32 8.53 -10.59
C PRO A 61 -16.54 7.55 -9.42
N VAL A 62 -15.46 7.30 -8.68
CA VAL A 62 -15.54 6.61 -7.40
C VAL A 62 -15.85 7.66 -6.34
N THR A 63 -17.03 7.62 -5.76
CA THR A 63 -17.52 8.61 -4.78
C THR A 63 -17.07 8.31 -3.37
N ALA A 64 -17.03 7.02 -2.98
CA ALA A 64 -16.53 6.60 -1.66
C ALA A 64 -15.00 6.63 -1.61
N ALA A 65 -14.43 6.77 -0.40
CA ALA A 65 -13.01 6.62 -0.19
C ALA A 65 -12.55 5.19 -0.52
N SER A 66 -11.45 5.06 -1.25
CA SER A 66 -10.89 3.75 -1.59
C SER A 66 -10.09 3.22 -0.40
N PRO A 67 -10.29 1.97 0.03
CA PRO A 67 -9.50 1.41 1.12
C PRO A 67 -8.02 1.25 0.69
N ILE A 68 -7.10 1.72 1.54
CA ILE A 68 -5.68 1.40 1.47
C ILE A 68 -5.39 0.38 2.56
N ILE A 69 -5.09 -0.85 2.13
CA ILE A 69 -5.02 -2.01 3.00
C ILE A 69 -3.55 -2.32 3.30
N GLY A 70 -3.22 -2.48 4.56
CA GLY A 70 -1.90 -2.88 5.02
C GLY A 70 -1.98 -3.78 6.24
N ASP A 71 -0.92 -4.52 6.52
CA ASP A 71 -0.81 -5.40 7.69
C ASP A 71 0.16 -4.86 8.76
N ASN A 72 0.80 -3.71 8.50
CA ASN A 72 1.71 -3.06 9.43
C ASN A 72 0.99 -2.07 10.35
N LYS A 73 0.88 -2.46 11.63
CA LYS A 73 0.23 -1.64 12.65
C LYS A 73 0.93 -0.28 12.87
N ALA A 74 2.26 -0.24 12.81
CA ALA A 74 3.02 0.99 13.02
C ALA A 74 2.76 1.99 11.88
N MET A 75 2.75 1.52 10.63
CA MET A 75 2.37 2.34 9.48
C MET A 75 0.93 2.83 9.59
N HIS A 76 -0.02 1.95 9.94
CA HIS A 76 -1.43 2.31 10.12
C HIS A 76 -1.58 3.41 11.18
N THR A 77 -0.94 3.25 12.34
CA THR A 77 -0.93 4.26 13.40
C THR A 77 -0.36 5.59 12.90
N LEU A 78 0.75 5.53 12.14
CA LEU A 78 1.42 6.71 11.63
C LEU A 78 0.54 7.54 10.68
N ILE A 79 -0.24 6.91 9.83
CA ILE A 79 -1.12 7.60 8.86
C ILE A 79 -2.46 8.02 9.44
N THR A 80 -2.90 7.46 10.57
CA THR A 80 -4.17 7.77 11.21
C THR A 80 -4.04 8.80 12.35
N HIS A 81 -2.87 8.90 13.00
CA HIS A 81 -2.66 9.83 14.11
C HIS A 81 -2.12 11.19 13.64
N GLU A 82 -2.58 12.24 14.30
CA GLU A 82 -2.01 13.58 14.16
C GLU A 82 -0.71 13.66 14.96
N GLY A 83 0.34 14.13 14.33
CA GLY A 83 1.65 14.35 14.95
C GLY A 83 2.80 13.73 14.19
N ALA A 84 3.91 14.45 14.12
CA ALA A 84 5.18 13.97 13.60
C ALA A 84 6.03 13.44 14.75
N SER A 85 6.50 12.22 14.63
CA SER A 85 7.52 11.66 15.53
C SER A 85 8.90 11.99 14.97
N SER A 86 9.88 12.23 15.84
CA SER A 86 11.27 12.45 15.44
C SER A 86 11.87 11.30 14.62
N ARG A 87 11.33 10.09 14.77
CA ARG A 87 11.71 8.89 14.01
C ARG A 87 11.16 8.87 12.58
N THR A 88 10.21 9.75 12.25
CA THR A 88 9.49 9.73 10.95
C THR A 88 10.09 10.66 9.91
N ARG A 89 11.15 11.40 10.22
CA ARG A 89 11.76 12.41 9.30
C ARG A 89 12.16 11.83 7.95
N TYR A 90 12.70 10.61 7.93
CA TYR A 90 13.23 10.00 6.70
C TYR A 90 12.16 9.59 5.70
N TYR A 91 10.92 9.33 6.16
CA TYR A 91 9.79 8.96 5.28
C TYR A 91 8.59 9.90 5.44
N GLU A 92 8.85 11.10 5.95
CA GLU A 92 7.82 12.11 6.19
C GLU A 92 7.01 12.46 4.94
N ARG A 93 7.68 12.61 3.79
CA ARG A 93 7.01 12.90 2.51
C ARG A 93 6.02 11.81 2.11
N ALA A 94 6.40 10.55 2.26
CA ALA A 94 5.53 9.41 1.94
C ALA A 94 4.32 9.37 2.88
N THR A 95 4.54 9.59 4.16
CA THR A 95 3.48 9.66 5.18
C THR A 95 2.53 10.82 4.91
N LEU A 96 3.05 12.02 4.65
CA LEU A 96 2.24 13.20 4.36
C LEU A 96 1.38 13.03 3.12
N LEU A 97 1.89 12.36 2.08
CA LEU A 97 1.13 12.07 0.88
C LEU A 97 -0.10 11.20 1.19
N ILE A 98 0.09 10.13 1.96
CA ILE A 98 -1.01 9.24 2.35
C ILE A 98 -2.00 9.99 3.25
N LYS A 99 -1.50 10.70 4.28
CA LYS A 99 -2.34 11.51 5.19
C LYS A 99 -3.20 12.52 4.43
N ARG A 100 -2.62 13.23 3.47
CA ARG A 100 -3.36 14.18 2.63
C ARG A 100 -4.48 13.51 1.85
N ALA A 101 -4.22 12.36 1.23
CA ALA A 101 -5.23 11.62 0.50
C ALA A 101 -6.36 11.10 1.42
N VAL A 102 -6.03 10.74 2.66
CA VAL A 102 -7.02 10.37 3.69
C VAL A 102 -7.86 11.58 4.11
N LEU A 103 -7.24 12.72 4.39
CA LEU A 103 -7.96 13.96 4.74
C LEU A 103 -8.88 14.44 3.61
N MET A 104 -8.48 14.24 2.37
CA MET A 104 -9.31 14.56 1.20
C MET A 104 -10.39 13.51 0.91
N LEU A 105 -10.58 12.52 1.77
CA LEU A 105 -11.54 11.42 1.62
C LEU A 105 -11.36 10.62 0.32
N LEU A 106 -10.16 10.59 -0.23
CA LEU A 106 -9.81 9.78 -1.38
C LEU A 106 -9.45 8.34 -0.97
N LEU A 107 -8.82 8.22 0.20
CA LEU A 107 -8.39 6.94 0.77
C LEU A 107 -8.93 6.77 2.20
N THR A 108 -9.13 5.53 2.60
CA THR A 108 -9.41 5.15 3.99
C THR A 108 -8.47 4.03 4.43
N PRO A 109 -7.65 4.23 5.48
CA PRO A 109 -6.73 3.21 5.96
C PRO A 109 -7.49 2.01 6.55
N LEU A 110 -7.06 0.81 6.19
CA LEU A 110 -7.61 -0.42 6.73
C LEU A 110 -6.46 -1.36 7.13
N LEU A 111 -6.43 -1.73 8.41
CA LEU A 111 -5.48 -2.70 8.94
C LEU A 111 -6.08 -4.10 8.85
N VAL A 112 -5.34 -5.01 8.24
CA VAL A 112 -5.71 -6.44 8.15
C VAL A 112 -4.59 -7.31 8.73
N THR A 113 -4.91 -8.55 9.02
CA THR A 113 -3.86 -9.52 9.37
C THR A 113 -3.12 -9.96 8.11
N THR A 114 -1.86 -10.38 8.26
CA THR A 114 -1.01 -10.87 7.15
C THR A 114 -1.69 -11.97 6.33
N HIS A 115 -2.57 -12.75 6.95
CA HIS A 115 -3.35 -13.79 6.27
C HIS A 115 -4.22 -13.25 5.12
N TYR A 116 -4.63 -11.99 5.17
CA TYR A 116 -5.48 -11.35 4.16
C TYR A 116 -4.71 -10.36 3.27
N MET A 117 -3.38 -10.26 3.44
CA MET A 117 -2.56 -9.31 2.68
C MET A 117 -2.23 -9.86 1.30
N ILE A 118 -3.07 -9.55 0.31
CA ILE A 118 -2.94 -10.05 -1.08
C ILE A 118 -1.61 -9.62 -1.70
N ALA A 119 -1.13 -8.41 -1.41
CA ALA A 119 0.13 -7.90 -1.95
C ALA A 119 1.36 -8.74 -1.57
N ASP A 120 1.28 -9.57 -0.53
CA ASP A 120 2.35 -10.48 -0.12
C ASP A 120 2.71 -11.49 -1.22
N MET A 121 1.79 -11.84 -2.11
CA MET A 121 2.08 -12.74 -3.23
C MET A 121 3.13 -12.19 -4.21
N PHE A 122 3.35 -10.88 -4.21
CA PHE A 122 4.34 -10.22 -5.07
C PHE A 122 5.71 -10.06 -4.40
N THR A 123 5.80 -10.26 -3.11
CA THR A 123 6.99 -9.90 -2.31
C THR A 123 7.57 -11.03 -1.49
N LYS A 124 6.80 -12.08 -1.24
CA LYS A 124 7.17 -13.21 -0.36
C LYS A 124 6.94 -14.54 -1.07
N ALA A 125 7.77 -15.53 -0.75
CA ALA A 125 7.49 -16.93 -1.09
C ALA A 125 6.35 -17.40 -0.17
N LEU A 126 5.18 -17.60 -0.75
CA LEU A 126 4.00 -18.06 -0.02
C LEU A 126 3.86 -19.57 -0.10
N GLU A 127 3.24 -20.16 0.91
CA GLU A 127 2.72 -21.51 0.83
C GLU A 127 1.73 -21.64 -0.33
N LYS A 128 1.69 -22.82 -0.98
CA LYS A 128 0.87 -23.08 -2.17
C LYS A 128 -0.61 -22.73 -1.96
N SER A 129 -1.17 -23.08 -0.81
CA SER A 129 -2.56 -22.77 -0.47
C SER A 129 -2.86 -21.27 -0.43
N SER A 130 -2.00 -20.49 0.21
CA SER A 130 -2.11 -19.04 0.29
C SER A 130 -1.92 -18.37 -1.07
N PHE A 131 -0.94 -18.84 -1.84
CA PHE A 131 -0.70 -18.33 -3.20
C PHE A 131 -1.90 -18.56 -4.11
N VAL A 132 -2.46 -19.78 -4.13
CA VAL A 132 -3.63 -20.11 -4.95
C VAL A 132 -4.84 -19.25 -4.55
N ARG A 133 -5.06 -19.08 -3.25
CA ARG A 133 -6.15 -18.23 -2.74
C ARG A 133 -6.01 -16.79 -3.24
N PHE A 134 -4.85 -16.16 -3.10
CA PHE A 134 -4.62 -14.80 -3.54
C PHE A 134 -4.67 -14.66 -5.05
N ARG A 135 -4.09 -15.60 -5.80
CA ARG A 135 -4.19 -15.63 -7.26
C ARG A 135 -5.65 -15.60 -7.72
N ASN A 136 -6.51 -16.40 -7.10
CA ASN A 136 -7.93 -16.48 -7.47
C ASN A 136 -8.72 -15.20 -7.12
N VAL A 137 -8.18 -14.33 -6.27
CA VAL A 137 -8.77 -13.02 -5.98
C VAL A 137 -8.35 -11.97 -7.01
N VAL A 138 -7.13 -12.09 -7.55
CA VAL A 138 -6.55 -11.08 -8.48
C VAL A 138 -6.89 -11.38 -9.94
N MET A 139 -7.22 -12.62 -10.28
CA MET A 139 -7.57 -13.10 -11.62
C MET A 139 -9.05 -13.42 -11.74
#